data_e3b2e14b407bbe713641062bb72d5504
#
_entry.id   e3b2e14b407bbe713641062bb72d5504
#
_cell.length_a   1.000
_cell.length_b   1.000
_cell.length_c   1.000
_cell.angle_alpha   90.00
_cell.angle_beta   90.00
_cell.angle_gamma   90.00
#
_symmetry.space_group_name_H-M   'P 1'
#
loop_
_entity.id
_entity.type
_entity.pdbx_description
1 polymer ?
#
loop_
_entity_poly.entity_id
_entity_poly.type
_entity_poly.pdbx_seq_one_letter_code
_entity_poly.pdbx_strand_id
1 'polypeptide(L)'
;QVLVERCIAGWKEIEYEVMRDSAGNCITVCNMENIDPVGVHTGDSIVVAPSQTLGDKEYQMLRNSALNIIDELGVEGGCNVQFALNPDTFDYCVIEVNPRVSRSSALASKATGYPIAKVTAKIALGYHLDEIKNAVTGKTFASFEPALDYCVVKVPRLPFDKFISASRHLTTQMKATGEVMSICTNFEGGLMKALRSLEQHVDSLMHGDFDKLSDKELEEHLHIVDDLRIYCIAEALRRKVN
;
A
#
# COMPACT_ATOMS: atom_id res chain seq x y z
N GLN A 1 -10.05 -19.19 23.86
CA GLN A 1 -9.99 -17.73 23.89
C GLN A 1 -10.19 -17.20 22.47
N VAL A 2 -10.98 -16.17 22.33
CA VAL A 2 -11.22 -15.46 21.06
C VAL A 2 -11.03 -13.96 21.30
N LEU A 3 -10.58 -13.24 20.27
CA LEU A 3 -10.56 -11.78 20.24
C LEU A 3 -11.86 -11.29 19.60
N VAL A 4 -12.50 -10.31 20.21
CA VAL A 4 -13.73 -9.69 19.70
C VAL A 4 -13.45 -8.22 19.45
N GLU A 5 -13.57 -7.79 18.21
CA GLU A 5 -13.27 -6.44 17.76
C GLU A 5 -14.44 -5.86 16.94
N ARG A 6 -14.45 -4.53 16.79
CA ARG A 6 -15.39 -3.86 15.88
C ARG A 6 -15.01 -4.22 14.43
N CYS A 7 -15.99 -4.64 13.65
CA CYS A 7 -15.79 -4.86 12.22
C CYS A 7 -15.68 -3.52 11.49
N ILE A 8 -14.60 -3.35 10.74
CA ILE A 8 -14.32 -2.18 9.90
C ILE A 8 -14.10 -2.59 8.43
N ALA A 9 -14.63 -3.75 8.03
CA ALA A 9 -14.58 -4.20 6.65
C ALA A 9 -15.16 -3.13 5.70
N GLY A 10 -14.51 -2.92 4.57
CA GLY A 10 -14.91 -1.91 3.59
C GLY A 10 -14.33 -0.52 3.81
N TRP A 11 -13.64 -0.25 4.94
CA TRP A 11 -12.91 0.99 5.12
C TRP A 11 -11.66 0.99 4.25
N LYS A 12 -11.21 2.19 3.83
CA LYS A 12 -9.94 2.35 3.11
C LYS A 12 -8.78 1.96 3.99
N GLU A 13 -7.80 1.28 3.42
CA GLU A 13 -6.55 0.97 4.12
C GLU A 13 -5.44 1.88 3.62
N ILE A 14 -4.86 2.64 4.54
CA ILE A 14 -3.83 3.65 4.27
C ILE A 14 -2.61 3.35 5.12
N GLU A 15 -1.44 3.41 4.51
CA GLU A 15 -0.17 3.15 5.18
C GLU A 15 0.73 4.39 5.16
N TYR A 16 1.46 4.59 6.26
CA TYR A 16 2.55 5.56 6.35
C TYR A 16 3.85 4.87 6.76
N GLU A 17 4.89 5.08 5.97
CA GLU A 17 6.25 4.78 6.38
C GLU A 17 6.83 6.04 7.02
N VAL A 18 7.20 5.95 8.29
CA VAL A 18 7.71 7.06 9.10
C VAL A 18 9.09 6.74 9.65
N MET A 19 9.86 7.78 9.94
CA MET A 19 11.20 7.67 10.51
C MET A 19 11.30 8.63 11.69
N ARG A 20 11.98 8.18 12.75
CA ARG A 20 12.30 9.02 13.92
C ARG A 20 13.69 8.72 14.44
N ASP A 21 14.39 9.72 14.95
CA ASP A 21 15.67 9.58 15.62
C ASP A 21 15.58 9.84 17.14
N SER A 22 16.68 9.64 17.85
CA SER A 22 16.75 9.86 19.31
C SER A 22 16.61 11.31 19.74
N ALA A 23 16.81 12.28 18.84
CA ALA A 23 16.60 13.70 19.10
C ALA A 23 15.13 14.13 18.93
N GLY A 24 14.25 13.21 18.51
CA GLY A 24 12.83 13.48 18.27
C GLY A 24 12.52 14.06 16.90
N ASN A 25 13.50 14.14 15.98
CA ASN A 25 13.21 14.48 14.60
C ASN A 25 12.38 13.37 13.98
N CYS A 26 11.25 13.73 13.39
CA CYS A 26 10.28 12.76 12.87
C CYS A 26 9.79 13.20 11.49
N ILE A 27 9.74 12.26 10.52
CA ILE A 27 9.30 12.52 9.15
C ILE A 27 8.41 11.39 8.63
N THR A 28 7.59 11.71 7.65
CA THR A 28 6.96 10.72 6.79
C THR A 28 7.80 10.49 5.54
N VAL A 29 8.14 9.25 5.25
CA VAL A 29 8.91 8.87 4.06
C VAL A 29 8.00 8.61 2.88
N CYS A 30 6.89 7.94 3.12
CA CYS A 30 5.95 7.55 2.07
C CYS A 30 4.54 7.38 2.66
N ASN A 31 3.56 7.84 1.91
CA ASN A 31 2.15 7.49 2.10
C ASN A 31 1.73 6.54 1.00
N MET A 32 0.96 5.52 1.33
CA MET A 32 0.49 4.48 0.41
C MET A 32 -0.98 4.16 0.66
N GLU A 33 -1.69 3.81 -0.39
CA GLU A 33 -3.09 3.42 -0.35
C GLU A 33 -3.25 2.01 -0.94
N ASN A 34 -3.95 1.15 -0.23
CA ASN A 34 -4.38 -0.16 -0.71
C ASN A 34 -5.66 0.00 -1.53
N ILE A 35 -5.70 -0.56 -2.73
CA ILE A 35 -6.90 -0.53 -3.58
C ILE A 35 -8.00 -1.43 -3.01
N ASP A 36 -7.61 -2.57 -2.43
CA ASP A 36 -8.53 -3.41 -1.70
C ASP A 36 -8.82 -2.82 -0.32
N PRO A 37 -10.09 -2.81 0.12
CA PRO A 37 -10.46 -2.31 1.44
C PRO A 37 -9.95 -3.21 2.56
N VAL A 38 -10.04 -2.73 3.79
CA VAL A 38 -9.75 -3.51 5.00
C VAL A 38 -10.47 -4.86 4.98
N GLY A 39 -9.72 -5.92 5.25
CA GLY A 39 -10.16 -7.32 5.18
C GLY A 39 -9.33 -8.18 4.22
N VAL A 40 -8.58 -7.54 3.32
CA VAL A 40 -7.56 -8.17 2.48
C VAL A 40 -6.18 -7.86 3.06
N HIS A 41 -5.32 -8.88 3.18
CA HIS A 41 -3.95 -8.66 3.66
C HIS A 41 -3.19 -7.70 2.72
N THR A 42 -2.46 -6.73 3.28
CA THR A 42 -1.73 -5.71 2.49
C THR A 42 -0.76 -6.31 1.46
N GLY A 43 -0.18 -7.48 1.77
CA GLY A 43 0.67 -8.25 0.87
C GLY A 43 -0.05 -8.75 -0.39
N ASP A 44 -1.35 -8.96 -0.30
CA ASP A 44 -2.22 -9.45 -1.39
C ASP A 44 -2.96 -8.32 -2.11
N SER A 45 -2.89 -7.09 -1.60
CA SER A 45 -3.52 -5.93 -2.18
C SER A 45 -2.65 -5.26 -3.26
N ILE A 46 -3.30 -4.63 -4.23
CA ILE A 46 -2.67 -3.64 -5.11
C ILE A 46 -2.47 -2.38 -4.29
N VAL A 47 -1.24 -1.83 -4.28
CA VAL A 47 -0.89 -0.65 -3.50
C VAL A 47 -0.40 0.45 -4.42
N VAL A 48 -0.82 1.67 -4.15
CA VAL A 48 -0.39 2.86 -4.89
C VAL A 48 0.28 3.89 -3.97
N ALA A 49 1.35 4.48 -4.43
CA ALA A 49 2.03 5.59 -3.78
C ALA A 49 2.24 6.76 -4.77
N PRO A 50 1.94 8.01 -4.38
CA PRO A 50 1.21 8.39 -3.18
C PRO A 50 -0.26 7.96 -3.24
N SER A 51 -1.01 8.06 -2.12
CA SER A 51 -2.46 7.80 -2.13
C SER A 51 -3.16 8.68 -3.16
N GLN A 52 -4.14 8.08 -3.85
CA GLN A 52 -4.83 8.72 -4.98
C GLN A 52 -6.20 9.27 -4.61
N THR A 53 -6.81 8.76 -3.54
CA THR A 53 -8.20 9.07 -3.18
C THR A 53 -8.35 9.87 -1.88
N LEU A 54 -7.24 10.27 -1.24
CA LEU A 54 -7.27 11.12 -0.05
C LEU A 54 -7.33 12.59 -0.41
N GLY A 55 -8.22 13.32 0.24
CA GLY A 55 -8.14 14.78 0.31
C GLY A 55 -7.01 15.24 1.24
N ASP A 56 -6.60 16.51 1.11
CA ASP A 56 -5.49 17.06 1.93
C ASP A 56 -5.78 16.95 3.44
N LYS A 57 -7.01 17.19 3.86
CA LYS A 57 -7.39 17.06 5.29
C LYS A 57 -7.19 15.65 5.83
N GLU A 58 -7.61 14.64 5.08
CA GLU A 58 -7.44 13.22 5.44
C GLU A 58 -5.96 12.86 5.47
N TYR A 59 -5.22 13.27 4.45
CA TYR A 59 -3.79 13.05 4.36
C TYR A 59 -3.05 13.63 5.57
N GLN A 60 -3.28 14.90 5.90
CA GLN A 60 -2.61 15.57 7.03
C GLN A 60 -3.03 15.00 8.38
N MET A 61 -4.29 14.64 8.53
CA MET A 61 -4.80 14.02 9.75
C MET A 61 -4.09 12.68 10.03
N LEU A 62 -4.04 11.80 9.04
CA LEU A 62 -3.38 10.49 9.19
C LEU A 62 -1.86 10.64 9.32
N ARG A 63 -1.25 11.57 8.57
CA ARG A 63 0.17 11.91 8.70
C ARG A 63 0.52 12.33 10.13
N ASN A 64 -0.22 13.27 10.68
CA ASN A 64 0.02 13.76 12.04
C ASN A 64 -0.19 12.64 13.07
N SER A 65 -1.22 11.81 12.87
CA SER A 65 -1.44 10.64 13.73
C SER A 65 -0.25 9.67 13.69
N ALA A 66 0.29 9.38 12.50
CA ALA A 66 1.44 8.49 12.35
C ALA A 66 2.69 9.05 13.06
N LEU A 67 2.95 10.35 12.93
CA LEU A 67 4.07 11.01 13.61
C LEU A 67 3.90 11.00 15.13
N ASN A 68 2.71 11.31 15.63
CA ASN A 68 2.41 11.27 17.06
C ASN A 68 2.58 9.86 17.64
N ILE A 69 2.13 8.83 16.92
CA ILE A 69 2.25 7.44 17.37
C ILE A 69 3.72 7.03 17.51
N ILE A 70 4.55 7.32 16.50
CA ILE A 70 5.96 6.94 16.53
C ILE A 70 6.73 7.73 17.60
N ASP A 71 6.33 8.97 17.87
CA ASP A 71 6.92 9.83 18.92
C ASP A 71 6.54 9.32 20.32
N GLU A 72 5.25 9.08 20.59
CA GLU A 72 4.77 8.56 21.87
C GLU A 72 5.34 7.17 22.19
N LEU A 73 5.54 6.32 21.19
CA LEU A 73 6.17 5.01 21.36
C LEU A 73 7.69 5.09 21.51
N GLY A 74 8.30 6.25 21.29
CA GLY A 74 9.74 6.44 21.37
C GLY A 74 10.53 5.57 20.38
N VAL A 75 9.94 5.25 19.22
CA VAL A 75 10.59 4.42 18.19
C VAL A 75 11.79 5.17 17.62
N GLU A 76 12.94 4.51 17.53
CA GLU A 76 14.12 5.00 16.82
C GLU A 76 14.34 4.17 15.55
N GLY A 77 14.33 4.85 14.40
CA GLY A 77 14.42 4.22 13.08
C GLY A 77 13.12 4.24 12.29
N GLY A 78 12.95 3.25 11.41
CA GLY A 78 11.75 3.14 10.55
C GLY A 78 10.60 2.44 11.22
N CYS A 79 9.38 2.91 10.92
CA CYS A 79 8.14 2.32 11.39
C CYS A 79 7.06 2.41 10.30
N ASN A 80 6.29 1.34 10.15
CA ASN A 80 5.09 1.33 9.31
C ASN A 80 3.85 1.48 10.21
N VAL A 81 2.97 2.40 9.86
CA VAL A 81 1.68 2.60 10.54
C VAL A 81 0.56 2.39 9.54
N GLN A 82 -0.37 1.49 9.86
CA GLN A 82 -1.52 1.15 9.02
C GLN A 82 -2.79 1.68 9.66
N PHE A 83 -3.57 2.36 8.84
CA PHE A 83 -4.85 2.97 9.23
C PHE A 83 -6.00 2.41 8.42
N ALA A 84 -7.14 2.26 9.07
CA ALA A 84 -8.44 2.18 8.40
C ALA A 84 -9.11 3.55 8.45
N LEU A 85 -9.53 4.06 7.30
CA LEU A 85 -10.25 5.32 7.15
C LEU A 85 -11.65 5.04 6.63
N ASN A 86 -12.67 5.55 7.33
CA ASN A 86 -14.04 5.45 6.86
C ASN A 86 -14.20 6.27 5.57
N PRO A 87 -14.70 5.67 4.46
CA PRO A 87 -14.81 6.39 3.18
C PRO A 87 -15.81 7.53 3.18
N ASP A 88 -16.79 7.54 4.12
CA ASP A 88 -17.88 8.50 4.18
C ASP A 88 -17.69 9.59 5.24
N THR A 89 -16.75 9.37 6.16
CA THR A 89 -16.49 10.28 7.29
C THR A 89 -14.99 10.49 7.47
N PHE A 90 -14.61 11.31 8.47
CA PHE A 90 -13.21 11.44 8.89
C PHE A 90 -12.81 10.46 10.01
N ASP A 91 -13.69 9.51 10.33
CA ASP A 91 -13.37 8.50 11.34
C ASP A 91 -12.26 7.57 10.83
N TYR A 92 -11.29 7.34 11.67
CA TYR A 92 -10.22 6.39 11.38
C TYR A 92 -9.85 5.58 12.61
N CYS A 93 -9.20 4.47 12.41
CA CYS A 93 -8.56 3.71 13.47
C CYS A 93 -7.21 3.18 13.01
N VAL A 94 -6.34 2.93 13.99
CA VAL A 94 -5.06 2.27 13.75
C VAL A 94 -5.31 0.78 13.66
N ILE A 95 -4.88 0.16 12.58
CA ILE A 95 -4.92 -1.29 12.39
C ILE A 95 -3.71 -1.91 13.06
N GLU A 96 -2.52 -1.42 12.71
CA GLU A 96 -1.27 -2.01 13.12
C GLU A 96 -0.14 -0.97 13.10
N VAL A 97 0.79 -1.11 14.06
CA VAL A 97 2.04 -0.35 14.11
C VAL A 97 3.20 -1.33 14.12
N ASN A 98 4.07 -1.23 13.13
CA ASN A 98 5.22 -2.10 12.93
C ASN A 98 6.52 -1.31 13.15
N PRO A 99 7.09 -1.27 14.37
CA PRO A 99 8.29 -0.49 14.68
C PRO A 99 9.57 -1.20 14.16
N ARG A 100 9.61 -1.46 12.89
CA ARG A 100 10.68 -2.15 12.18
C ARG A 100 10.66 -1.86 10.69
N VAL A 101 11.78 -2.04 10.03
CA VAL A 101 11.84 -2.09 8.56
C VAL A 101 11.12 -3.34 8.06
N SER A 102 10.30 -3.20 7.04
CA SER A 102 9.43 -4.24 6.49
C SER A 102 9.52 -4.31 4.96
N ARG A 103 8.67 -5.14 4.33
CA ARG A 103 8.54 -5.17 2.88
C ARG A 103 7.97 -3.87 2.32
N SER A 104 7.01 -3.26 3.02
CA SER A 104 6.47 -1.94 2.66
C SER A 104 7.55 -0.86 2.71
N SER A 105 8.47 -0.92 3.68
CA SER A 105 9.63 -0.02 3.72
C SER A 105 10.56 -0.17 2.51
N ALA A 106 10.73 -1.40 2.00
CA ALA A 106 11.49 -1.64 0.78
C ALA A 106 10.79 -1.05 -0.46
N LEU A 107 9.46 -1.20 -0.54
CA LEU A 107 8.63 -0.56 -1.58
C LEU A 107 8.74 0.96 -1.50
N ALA A 108 8.53 1.54 -0.31
CA ALA A 108 8.64 2.97 -0.06
C ALA A 108 10.03 3.51 -0.41
N SER A 109 11.10 2.79 -0.07
CA SER A 109 12.47 3.17 -0.43
C SER A 109 12.68 3.24 -1.93
N LYS A 110 12.14 2.26 -2.69
CA LYS A 110 12.21 2.26 -4.15
C LYS A 110 11.34 3.36 -4.76
N ALA A 111 10.15 3.58 -4.20
CA ALA A 111 9.21 4.58 -4.66
C ALA A 111 9.76 6.00 -4.49
N THR A 112 10.34 6.31 -3.35
CA THR A 112 10.76 7.66 -2.98
C THR A 112 12.23 7.97 -3.24
N GLY A 113 13.05 6.93 -3.46
CA GLY A 113 14.51 7.07 -3.46
C GLY A 113 15.10 7.33 -2.07
N TYR A 114 14.29 7.27 -1.00
CA TYR A 114 14.77 7.44 0.37
C TYR A 114 15.26 6.11 0.93
N PRO A 115 16.53 5.97 1.31
CA PRO A 115 17.10 4.67 1.69
C PRO A 115 16.79 4.31 3.15
N ILE A 116 15.54 3.94 3.46
CA ILE A 116 15.02 3.70 4.82
C ILE A 116 15.95 2.79 5.65
N ALA A 117 16.32 1.62 5.12
CA ALA A 117 17.15 0.67 5.87
C ALA A 117 18.53 1.24 6.21
N LYS A 118 19.16 1.98 5.28
CA LYS A 118 20.46 2.62 5.51
C LYS A 118 20.37 3.74 6.55
N VAL A 119 19.31 4.54 6.49
CA VAL A 119 19.07 5.61 7.46
C VAL A 119 18.77 5.02 8.83
N THR A 120 17.90 4.00 8.92
CA THR A 120 17.62 3.27 10.17
C THR A 120 18.90 2.73 10.82
N ALA A 121 19.80 2.12 10.03
CA ALA A 121 21.06 1.63 10.54
C ALA A 121 21.96 2.74 11.11
N LYS A 122 21.96 3.93 10.49
CA LYS A 122 22.70 5.09 11.01
C LYS A 122 22.08 5.66 12.27
N ILE A 123 20.75 5.71 12.36
CA ILE A 123 20.05 6.11 13.59
C ILE A 123 20.43 5.17 14.74
N ALA A 124 20.46 3.87 14.50
CA ALA A 124 20.88 2.88 15.49
C ALA A 124 22.36 3.04 15.95
N LEU A 125 23.16 3.74 15.18
CA LEU A 125 24.55 4.13 15.54
C LEU A 125 24.61 5.49 16.24
N GLY A 126 23.47 6.14 16.50
CA GLY A 126 23.37 7.42 17.22
C GLY A 126 23.40 8.67 16.35
N TYR A 127 23.31 8.55 15.02
CA TYR A 127 23.18 9.70 14.13
C TYR A 127 21.75 10.22 14.11
N HIS A 128 21.61 11.54 13.97
CA HIS A 128 20.30 12.20 13.81
C HIS A 128 19.95 12.41 12.33
N LEU A 129 18.65 12.55 12.03
CA LEU A 129 18.15 12.67 10.65
C LEU A 129 18.72 13.88 9.92
N ASP A 130 18.98 14.99 10.62
CA ASP A 130 19.57 16.22 10.09
C ASP A 130 21.09 16.14 9.88
N GLU A 131 21.74 15.11 10.44
CA GLU A 131 23.18 14.84 10.23
C GLU A 131 23.43 13.85 9.08
N ILE A 132 22.42 13.01 8.78
CA ILE A 132 22.54 11.94 7.78
C ILE A 132 22.29 12.52 6.38
N LYS A 133 23.33 12.59 5.55
CA LYS A 133 23.14 12.92 4.12
C LYS A 133 22.39 11.79 3.41
N ASN A 134 21.39 12.16 2.61
CA ASN A 134 20.69 11.24 1.75
C ASN A 134 21.66 10.77 0.64
N ALA A 135 21.98 9.48 0.66
CA ALA A 135 22.97 8.90 -0.27
C ALA A 135 22.50 8.88 -1.73
N VAL A 136 21.19 9.00 -1.98
CA VAL A 136 20.62 9.00 -3.34
C VAL A 136 20.70 10.39 -3.95
N THR A 137 20.32 11.42 -3.22
CA THR A 137 20.35 12.80 -3.72
C THR A 137 21.74 13.43 -3.61
N GLY A 138 22.54 13.01 -2.63
CA GLY A 138 23.87 13.56 -2.31
C GLY A 138 23.86 15.00 -1.79
N LYS A 139 22.71 15.66 -1.79
CA LYS A 139 22.55 17.08 -1.47
C LYS A 139 21.64 17.35 -0.27
N THR A 140 20.59 16.55 -0.11
CA THR A 140 19.62 16.69 0.98
C THR A 140 20.01 15.84 2.19
N PHE A 141 19.40 16.14 3.33
CA PHE A 141 19.54 15.36 4.55
C PHE A 141 18.35 14.39 4.71
N ALA A 142 18.51 13.40 5.56
CA ALA A 142 17.47 12.42 5.84
C ALA A 142 16.24 13.00 6.57
N SER A 143 16.35 14.21 7.10
CA SER A 143 15.25 14.99 7.70
C SER A 143 14.28 15.59 6.67
N PHE A 144 14.60 15.55 5.38
CA PHE A 144 13.71 16.07 4.33
C PHE A 144 12.72 14.98 3.89
N GLU A 145 11.44 15.26 4.00
CA GLU A 145 10.38 14.37 3.50
C GLU A 145 10.44 14.29 1.98
N PRO A 146 10.40 13.07 1.40
CA PRO A 146 10.29 12.92 -0.05
C PRO A 146 8.95 13.45 -0.56
N ALA A 147 8.96 14.02 -1.77
CA ALA A 147 7.76 14.38 -2.50
C ALA A 147 7.74 13.62 -3.84
N LEU A 148 6.59 13.01 -4.17
CA LEU A 148 6.40 12.26 -5.39
C LEU A 148 5.54 13.05 -6.36
N ASP A 149 6.05 13.27 -7.56
CA ASP A 149 5.33 13.84 -8.72
C ASP A 149 5.00 12.78 -9.79
N TYR A 150 5.11 11.51 -9.41
CA TYR A 150 4.79 10.33 -10.21
C TYR A 150 4.03 9.31 -9.36
N CYS A 151 3.45 8.33 -10.04
CA CYS A 151 2.68 7.27 -9.40
C CYS A 151 3.47 5.97 -9.40
N VAL A 152 3.50 5.30 -8.26
CA VAL A 152 4.12 3.98 -8.09
C VAL A 152 3.03 2.98 -7.76
N VAL A 153 2.94 1.89 -8.53
CA VAL A 153 1.94 0.85 -8.34
C VAL A 153 2.64 -0.49 -8.05
N LYS A 154 2.27 -1.09 -6.95
CA LYS A 154 2.65 -2.47 -6.58
C LYS A 154 1.49 -3.40 -6.90
N VAL A 155 1.77 -4.52 -7.58
CA VAL A 155 0.79 -5.59 -7.82
C VAL A 155 1.35 -6.90 -7.28
N PRO A 156 0.59 -7.64 -6.44
CA PRO A 156 1.04 -8.90 -5.88
C PRO A 156 1.09 -10.01 -6.93
N ARG A 157 2.01 -10.96 -6.76
CA ARG A 157 2.03 -12.22 -7.51
C ARG A 157 1.30 -13.28 -6.70
N LEU A 158 0.08 -13.57 -7.09
CA LEU A 158 -0.76 -14.62 -6.50
C LEU A 158 -0.58 -15.92 -7.32
N PRO A 159 -0.02 -17.00 -6.73
CA PRO A 159 0.45 -18.17 -7.48
C PRO A 159 -0.64 -19.22 -7.71
N PHE A 160 -1.89 -18.81 -7.96
CA PHE A 160 -3.01 -19.75 -8.17
C PHE A 160 -2.92 -20.54 -9.47
N ASP A 161 -2.10 -20.11 -10.40
CA ASP A 161 -1.70 -20.88 -11.58
C ASP A 161 -0.88 -22.15 -11.23
N LYS A 162 -0.16 -22.13 -10.11
CA LYS A 162 0.63 -23.26 -9.59
C LYS A 162 -0.14 -24.08 -8.56
N PHE A 163 -0.98 -23.43 -7.76
CA PHE A 163 -1.75 -24.05 -6.67
C PHE A 163 -3.25 -24.08 -7.02
N ILE A 164 -3.62 -24.89 -8.00
CA ILE A 164 -4.98 -24.96 -8.60
C ILE A 164 -6.07 -25.34 -7.57
N SER A 165 -5.72 -26.10 -6.53
CA SER A 165 -6.65 -26.50 -5.46
C SER A 165 -6.76 -25.49 -4.32
N ALA A 166 -5.96 -24.41 -4.32
CA ALA A 166 -6.03 -23.40 -3.29
C ALA A 166 -7.26 -22.51 -3.46
N SER A 167 -7.85 -22.09 -2.34
CA SER A 167 -8.90 -21.08 -2.36
C SER A 167 -8.38 -19.75 -2.88
N ARG A 168 -9.02 -19.21 -3.91
CA ARG A 168 -8.68 -17.92 -4.52
C ARG A 168 -9.22 -16.73 -3.71
N HIS A 169 -10.12 -16.96 -2.75
CA HIS A 169 -10.68 -15.91 -1.92
C HIS A 169 -9.59 -15.25 -1.06
N LEU A 170 -9.41 -13.94 -1.19
CA LEU A 170 -8.45 -13.14 -0.42
C LEU A 170 -9.04 -12.77 0.95
N THR A 171 -8.20 -12.86 1.96
CA THR A 171 -8.57 -12.60 3.36
C THR A 171 -7.43 -11.88 4.06
N THR A 172 -7.49 -11.77 5.39
CA THR A 172 -6.39 -11.27 6.21
C THR A 172 -5.16 -12.18 6.23
N GLN A 173 -5.26 -13.39 5.69
CA GLN A 173 -4.14 -14.32 5.54
C GLN A 173 -3.46 -14.14 4.19
N MET A 174 -2.18 -13.81 4.19
CA MET A 174 -1.39 -13.55 2.99
C MET A 174 -1.22 -14.80 2.12
N LYS A 175 -1.47 -14.67 0.81
CA LYS A 175 -1.33 -15.72 -0.21
C LYS A 175 -0.30 -15.39 -1.29
N ALA A 176 0.07 -14.12 -1.44
CA ALA A 176 1.06 -13.67 -2.41
C ALA A 176 2.44 -14.24 -2.10
N THR A 177 3.17 -14.66 -3.15
CA THR A 177 4.54 -15.18 -3.07
C THR A 177 5.58 -14.20 -3.58
N GLY A 178 5.16 -13.11 -4.19
CA GLY A 178 6.00 -12.07 -4.74
C GLY A 178 5.19 -10.84 -5.12
N GLU A 179 5.86 -9.87 -5.67
CA GLU A 179 5.25 -8.62 -6.10
C GLU A 179 6.06 -7.97 -7.22
N VAL A 180 5.40 -7.18 -8.03
CA VAL A 180 6.03 -6.28 -9.01
C VAL A 180 5.74 -4.84 -8.63
N MET A 181 6.64 -3.94 -9.01
CA MET A 181 6.48 -2.51 -8.83
C MET A 181 6.69 -1.80 -10.17
N SER A 182 5.80 -0.90 -10.50
CA SER A 182 5.92 -0.03 -11.65
C SER A 182 5.94 1.45 -11.25
N ILE A 183 6.57 2.28 -12.07
CA ILE A 183 6.57 3.74 -11.94
C ILE A 183 6.02 4.31 -13.23
N CYS A 184 5.07 5.24 -13.12
CA CYS A 184 4.43 5.93 -14.24
C CYS A 184 3.98 7.33 -13.82
N THR A 185 3.55 8.14 -14.79
CA THR A 185 3.01 9.48 -14.53
C THR A 185 1.58 9.49 -13.99
N ASN A 186 0.85 8.37 -14.12
CA ASN A 186 -0.51 8.18 -13.62
C ASN A 186 -0.74 6.73 -13.17
N PHE A 187 -1.85 6.52 -12.43
CA PHE A 187 -2.21 5.23 -11.87
C PHE A 187 -2.48 4.17 -12.94
N GLU A 188 -3.26 4.51 -13.97
CA GLU A 188 -3.69 3.57 -15.02
C GLU A 188 -2.49 3.01 -15.78
N GLY A 189 -1.58 3.89 -16.19
CA GLY A 189 -0.34 3.50 -16.84
C GLY A 189 0.56 2.65 -15.95
N GLY A 190 0.63 3.00 -14.66
CA GLY A 190 1.35 2.23 -13.64
C GLY A 190 0.78 0.83 -13.45
N LEU A 191 -0.54 0.72 -13.30
CA LEU A 191 -1.25 -0.55 -13.15
C LEU A 191 -1.02 -1.45 -14.36
N MET A 192 -1.21 -0.93 -15.56
CA MET A 192 -1.02 -1.69 -16.80
C MET A 192 0.42 -2.16 -16.99
N LYS A 193 1.39 -1.33 -16.61
CA LYS A 193 2.82 -1.68 -16.64
C LYS A 193 3.15 -2.79 -15.64
N ALA A 194 2.59 -2.71 -14.42
CA ALA A 194 2.76 -3.73 -13.39
C ALA A 194 2.15 -5.07 -13.79
N LEU A 195 0.92 -5.08 -14.33
CA LEU A 195 0.25 -6.29 -14.79
C LEU A 195 1.07 -7.03 -15.85
N ARG A 196 1.60 -6.31 -16.85
CA ARG A 196 2.48 -6.91 -17.86
C ARG A 196 3.77 -7.51 -17.26
N SER A 197 4.26 -6.93 -16.16
CA SER A 197 5.49 -7.38 -15.50
C SER A 197 5.29 -8.63 -14.62
N LEU A 198 4.05 -9.07 -14.38
CA LEU A 198 3.76 -10.28 -13.61
C LEU A 198 4.07 -11.59 -14.34
N GLU A 199 4.37 -11.51 -15.66
CA GLU A 199 4.67 -12.68 -16.51
C GLU A 199 3.52 -13.73 -16.52
N GLN A 200 2.29 -13.25 -16.43
CA GLN A 200 1.06 -14.08 -16.48
C GLN A 200 0.40 -14.06 -17.85
N HIS A 201 1.10 -13.56 -18.90
CA HIS A 201 0.58 -13.42 -20.26
C HIS A 201 -0.68 -12.53 -20.34
N VAL A 202 -0.77 -11.53 -19.48
CA VAL A 202 -1.88 -10.57 -19.42
C VAL A 202 -1.38 -9.21 -19.92
N ASP A 203 -1.96 -8.75 -21.02
CA ASP A 203 -1.59 -7.48 -21.67
C ASP A 203 -2.62 -6.37 -21.41
N SER A 204 -3.79 -6.70 -20.90
CA SER A 204 -4.89 -5.76 -20.66
C SER A 204 -5.73 -6.17 -19.45
N LEU A 205 -6.65 -5.30 -19.05
CA LEU A 205 -7.65 -5.62 -18.03
C LEU A 205 -8.87 -6.40 -18.60
N MET A 206 -8.83 -6.75 -19.87
CA MET A 206 -9.87 -7.61 -20.46
C MET A 206 -9.54 -9.08 -20.17
N HIS A 207 -10.53 -9.80 -19.64
CA HIS A 207 -10.38 -11.21 -19.29
C HIS A 207 -11.56 -12.01 -19.84
N GLY A 208 -11.27 -13.05 -20.60
CA GLY A 208 -12.29 -13.82 -21.34
C GLY A 208 -13.33 -14.53 -20.47
N ASP A 209 -13.06 -14.70 -19.18
CA ASP A 209 -14.02 -15.27 -18.24
C ASP A 209 -15.20 -14.33 -17.97
N PHE A 210 -14.98 -13.01 -18.05
CA PHE A 210 -16.00 -11.99 -17.77
C PHE A 210 -16.73 -11.51 -19.02
N ASP A 211 -16.13 -11.63 -20.20
CA ASP A 211 -16.75 -11.21 -21.46
C ASP A 211 -18.08 -11.89 -21.76
N LYS A 212 -18.29 -13.11 -21.27
CA LYS A 212 -19.45 -13.95 -21.54
C LYS A 212 -20.52 -13.90 -20.47
N LEU A 213 -20.23 -13.27 -19.32
CA LEU A 213 -21.19 -13.15 -18.23
C LEU A 213 -22.29 -12.17 -18.58
N SER A 214 -23.50 -12.42 -18.10
CA SER A 214 -24.57 -11.41 -18.06
C SER A 214 -24.22 -10.32 -17.06
N ASP A 215 -24.84 -9.15 -17.18
CA ASP A 215 -24.62 -8.02 -16.27
C ASP A 215 -24.93 -8.40 -14.81
N LYS A 216 -25.96 -9.23 -14.59
CA LYS A 216 -26.30 -9.75 -13.26
C LYS A 216 -25.21 -10.65 -12.68
N GLU A 217 -24.69 -11.57 -13.46
CA GLU A 217 -23.59 -12.45 -13.03
C GLU A 217 -22.33 -11.64 -12.76
N LEU A 218 -22.08 -10.59 -13.55
CA LEU A 218 -20.96 -9.69 -13.35
C LEU A 218 -21.10 -8.91 -12.03
N GLU A 219 -22.31 -8.40 -11.73
CA GLU A 219 -22.64 -7.75 -10.46
C GLU A 219 -22.42 -8.69 -9.26
N GLU A 220 -22.84 -9.96 -9.36
CA GLU A 220 -22.58 -10.96 -8.33
C GLU A 220 -21.07 -11.20 -8.14
N HIS A 221 -20.28 -11.22 -9.21
CA HIS A 221 -18.81 -11.37 -9.16
C HIS A 221 -18.10 -10.18 -8.53
N LEU A 222 -18.63 -8.96 -8.61
CA LEU A 222 -18.03 -7.79 -7.95
C LEU A 222 -17.91 -7.94 -6.43
N HIS A 223 -18.77 -8.77 -5.83
CA HIS A 223 -18.75 -9.06 -4.38
C HIS A 223 -17.74 -10.16 -4.01
N ILE A 224 -17.14 -10.83 -4.99
CA ILE A 224 -16.13 -11.87 -4.74
C ILE A 224 -14.76 -11.22 -4.63
N VAL A 225 -14.14 -11.37 -3.47
CA VAL A 225 -12.80 -10.83 -3.22
C VAL A 225 -11.76 -11.89 -3.56
N ASP A 226 -11.25 -11.84 -4.79
CA ASP A 226 -10.25 -12.78 -5.31
C ASP A 226 -9.21 -12.07 -6.21
N ASP A 227 -8.29 -12.82 -6.77
CA ASP A 227 -7.23 -12.33 -7.65
C ASP A 227 -7.73 -11.87 -9.03
N LEU A 228 -8.94 -12.22 -9.43
CA LEU A 228 -9.55 -11.81 -10.70
C LEU A 228 -10.43 -10.56 -10.57
N ARG A 229 -10.68 -10.10 -9.35
CA ARG A 229 -11.58 -8.97 -9.06
C ARG A 229 -11.27 -7.71 -9.89
N ILE A 230 -9.99 -7.40 -10.11
CA ILE A 230 -9.60 -6.22 -10.90
C ILE A 230 -10.10 -6.30 -12.35
N TYR A 231 -10.14 -7.48 -12.94
CA TYR A 231 -10.64 -7.71 -14.29
C TYR A 231 -12.17 -7.63 -14.31
N CYS A 232 -12.84 -8.17 -13.29
CA CYS A 232 -14.29 -8.03 -13.11
C CYS A 232 -14.71 -6.56 -13.00
N ILE A 233 -13.99 -5.77 -12.19
CA ILE A 233 -14.22 -4.32 -12.03
C ILE A 233 -14.04 -3.61 -13.39
N ALA A 234 -12.98 -3.92 -14.12
CA ALA A 234 -12.73 -3.31 -15.42
C ALA A 234 -13.84 -3.61 -16.44
N GLU A 235 -14.35 -4.84 -16.46
CA GLU A 235 -15.45 -5.23 -17.34
C GLU A 235 -16.78 -4.56 -16.94
N ALA A 236 -17.07 -4.49 -15.63
CA ALA A 236 -18.24 -3.79 -15.12
C ALA A 236 -18.22 -2.29 -15.51
N LEU A 237 -17.08 -1.62 -15.35
CA LEU A 237 -16.91 -0.24 -15.77
C LEU A 237 -17.10 -0.06 -17.29
N ARG A 238 -16.57 -0.99 -18.11
CA ARG A 238 -16.72 -0.97 -19.57
C ARG A 238 -18.18 -1.09 -19.98
N ARG A 239 -18.95 -1.93 -19.30
CA ARG A 239 -20.39 -2.13 -19.57
C ARG A 239 -21.30 -1.12 -18.84
N LYS A 240 -20.74 -0.31 -17.93
CA LYS A 240 -21.50 0.62 -17.06
C LYS A 240 -22.50 -0.12 -16.15
N VAL A 241 -22.11 -1.30 -15.67
CA VAL A 241 -22.81 -2.02 -14.61
C VAL A 241 -22.46 -1.37 -13.27
N ASN A 242 -23.47 -1.06 -12.46
CA ASN A 242 -23.32 -0.38 -11.16
C ASN A 242 -23.34 -1.38 -10.00
#